data_bc81315a31fb8f8869d18a47c9ee4cfc
#
_entry.id   bc81315a31fb8f8869d18a47c9ee4cfc
#
_cell.length_a   1.000
_cell.length_b   1.000
_cell.length_c   1.000
_cell.angle_alpha   90.00
_cell.angle_beta   90.00
_cell.angle_gamma   90.00
#
_symmetry.space_group_name_H-M   'P 1'
#
loop_
_entity.id
_entity.type
_entity.pdbx_description
1 polymer ?
#
loop_
_entity_poly.entity_id
_entity_poly.type
_entity_poly.pdbx_seq_one_letter_code
_entity_poly.pdbx_strand_id
1 'polypeptide(L)'
;MHPAAREMLLSAVDSGWADPVRLHHEGRTARLLLDNARAVLADAIGVRPDELYLTTSGTTAIQAGLSAVRAARRRVGTQVVHTTVEHSAVLHSAGDEGVEVGVDIRGRVDQEAFADAVRRPGVAVAAVQSANHEVGTRQPIAAIAEDCEDVPLFVDASASVGHDPVPEGWSVLAASAHKWGGPAGVGLLAVRKGTRIAPAWPMDEREDGLSPGFPDVPNTLAAAAALQARLGEAEELNKQHRAWIDEVRRRVPADVPDVEVVGDPDDRLPHILTFSCLYVDGEALVTALDAEGFAVSSGSACTSSTLKPSHVLAAMGVLTHGNVRVSLSRETRYDDVDRFCQVLPGIVQRIRAEVGM
;
A
#
# COMPACT_ATOMS: atom_id res chain seq x y z
N MET A 1 14.63 -0.30 -6.29
CA MET A 1 14.06 0.37 -7.50
C MET A 1 14.17 -0.59 -8.67
N HIS A 2 13.11 -0.71 -9.48
CA HIS A 2 13.13 -1.56 -10.67
C HIS A 2 14.19 -1.08 -11.69
N PRO A 3 14.92 -1.98 -12.38
CA PRO A 3 15.93 -1.57 -13.36
C PRO A 3 15.41 -0.62 -14.45
N ALA A 4 14.20 -0.89 -14.98
CA ALA A 4 13.54 -0.01 -15.95
C ALA A 4 13.29 1.41 -15.40
N ALA A 5 12.91 1.52 -14.11
CA ALA A 5 12.77 2.83 -13.48
C ALA A 5 14.10 3.58 -13.36
N ARG A 6 15.16 2.87 -12.98
CA ARG A 6 16.50 3.45 -12.87
C ARG A 6 17.01 3.96 -14.22
N GLU A 7 16.86 3.14 -15.25
CA GLU A 7 17.26 3.51 -16.61
C GLU A 7 16.49 4.74 -17.11
N MET A 8 15.16 4.73 -16.97
CA MET A 8 14.30 5.85 -17.35
C MET A 8 14.64 7.13 -16.59
N LEU A 9 14.88 7.03 -15.28
CA LEU A 9 15.23 8.18 -14.44
C LEU A 9 16.55 8.83 -14.90
N LEU A 10 17.59 8.03 -15.12
CA LEU A 10 18.88 8.51 -15.60
C LEU A 10 18.76 9.16 -16.97
N SER A 11 18.04 8.52 -17.91
CA SER A 11 17.78 9.09 -19.22
C SER A 11 17.03 10.42 -19.16
N ALA A 12 16.03 10.53 -18.28
CA ALA A 12 15.27 11.77 -18.10
C ALA A 12 16.13 12.90 -17.52
N VAL A 13 17.02 12.58 -16.58
CA VAL A 13 17.96 13.56 -16.01
C VAL A 13 19.01 14.00 -17.05
N ASP A 14 19.59 13.07 -17.80
CA ASP A 14 20.60 13.36 -18.82
C ASP A 14 20.05 14.16 -20.00
N SER A 15 18.80 13.91 -20.40
CA SER A 15 18.12 14.64 -21.48
C SER A 15 17.71 16.05 -21.07
N GLY A 16 17.76 16.37 -19.79
CA GLY A 16 17.21 17.58 -19.23
C GLY A 16 15.70 17.63 -19.30
N TRP A 17 15.09 18.38 -18.43
CA TRP A 17 13.64 18.60 -18.42
C TRP A 17 13.34 20.08 -18.13
N ALA A 18 12.15 20.50 -18.52
CA ALA A 18 11.69 21.87 -18.35
C ALA A 18 10.29 21.89 -17.75
N ASP A 19 9.83 23.05 -17.36
CA ASP A 19 8.46 23.27 -16.91
C ASP A 19 7.47 22.90 -18.04
N PRO A 20 6.62 21.87 -17.85
CA PRO A 20 5.71 21.39 -18.89
C PRO A 20 4.60 22.40 -19.25
N VAL A 21 4.44 23.48 -18.49
CA VAL A 21 3.48 24.55 -18.78
C VAL A 21 4.05 25.59 -19.76
N ARG A 22 5.38 25.57 -20.00
CA ARG A 22 6.04 26.53 -20.89
C ARG A 22 5.81 26.23 -22.37
N LEU A 23 5.73 27.30 -23.18
CA LEU A 23 5.42 27.20 -24.61
C LEU A 23 6.68 27.00 -25.49
N HIS A 24 7.89 27.08 -24.93
CA HIS A 24 9.11 26.80 -25.67
C HIS A 24 9.27 25.29 -25.94
N HIS A 25 10.24 24.93 -26.79
CA HIS A 25 10.40 23.56 -27.27
C HIS A 25 10.57 22.55 -26.13
N GLU A 26 11.44 22.83 -25.17
CA GLU A 26 11.76 21.96 -24.03
C GLU A 26 10.54 21.78 -23.13
N GLY A 27 9.75 22.84 -22.91
CA GLY A 27 8.50 22.76 -22.13
C GLY A 27 7.46 21.86 -22.80
N ARG A 28 7.29 22.00 -24.13
CA ARG A 28 6.37 21.13 -24.88
C ARG A 28 6.84 19.67 -24.87
N THR A 29 8.15 19.42 -24.94
CA THR A 29 8.72 18.07 -24.82
C THR A 29 8.45 17.48 -23.44
N ALA A 30 8.72 18.23 -22.37
CA ALA A 30 8.43 17.81 -20.99
C ALA A 30 6.93 17.51 -20.80
N ARG A 31 6.04 18.33 -21.38
CA ARG A 31 4.58 18.09 -21.34
C ARG A 31 4.22 16.79 -22.04
N LEU A 32 4.73 16.54 -23.23
CA LEU A 32 4.45 15.31 -23.98
C LEU A 32 4.93 14.07 -23.20
N LEU A 33 6.11 14.12 -22.59
CA LEU A 33 6.63 13.03 -21.77
C LEU A 33 5.77 12.78 -20.53
N LEU A 34 5.36 13.84 -19.83
CA LEU A 34 4.49 13.75 -18.67
C LEU A 34 3.11 13.17 -19.02
N ASP A 35 2.52 13.64 -20.12
CA ASP A 35 1.22 13.15 -20.59
C ASP A 35 1.30 11.67 -21.01
N ASN A 36 2.39 11.23 -21.64
CA ASN A 36 2.62 9.82 -21.97
C ASN A 36 2.79 8.97 -20.70
N ALA A 37 3.57 9.42 -19.72
CA ALA A 37 3.72 8.71 -18.46
C ALA A 37 2.39 8.60 -17.71
N ARG A 38 1.60 9.68 -17.68
CA ARG A 38 0.24 9.69 -17.12
C ARG A 38 -0.65 8.68 -17.82
N ALA A 39 -0.60 8.61 -19.16
CA ALA A 39 -1.39 7.64 -19.93
C ALA A 39 -1.03 6.19 -19.61
N VAL A 40 0.27 5.88 -19.50
CA VAL A 40 0.76 4.54 -19.09
C VAL A 40 0.29 4.17 -17.69
N LEU A 41 0.41 5.10 -16.73
CA LEU A 41 -0.03 4.88 -15.34
C LEU A 41 -1.55 4.72 -15.27
N ALA A 42 -2.30 5.51 -16.02
CA ALA A 42 -3.76 5.45 -16.07
C ALA A 42 -4.25 4.13 -16.65
N ASP A 43 -3.68 3.69 -17.77
CA ASP A 43 -3.98 2.41 -18.41
C ASP A 43 -3.71 1.24 -17.45
N ALA A 44 -2.58 1.27 -16.76
CA ALA A 44 -2.19 0.23 -15.80
C ALA A 44 -3.15 0.07 -14.61
N ILE A 45 -3.88 1.12 -14.22
CA ILE A 45 -4.89 1.07 -13.15
C ILE A 45 -6.33 1.11 -13.67
N GLY A 46 -6.52 1.04 -15.00
CA GLY A 46 -7.83 0.94 -15.62
C GLY A 46 -8.66 2.23 -15.55
N VAL A 47 -8.02 3.40 -15.69
CA VAL A 47 -8.68 4.71 -15.73
C VAL A 47 -8.27 5.50 -16.97
N ARG A 48 -8.96 6.61 -17.22
CA ARG A 48 -8.54 7.55 -18.25
C ARG A 48 -7.45 8.50 -17.70
N PRO A 49 -6.59 9.04 -18.57
CA PRO A 49 -5.56 10.01 -18.14
C PRO A 49 -6.14 11.25 -17.43
N ASP A 50 -7.36 11.67 -17.77
CA ASP A 50 -8.04 12.81 -17.13
C ASP A 50 -8.72 12.45 -15.79
N GLU A 51 -8.71 11.19 -15.39
CA GLU A 51 -9.11 10.69 -14.06
C GLU A 51 -7.93 10.49 -13.12
N LEU A 52 -6.67 10.62 -13.61
CA LEU A 52 -5.45 10.37 -12.83
C LEU A 52 -4.75 11.68 -12.46
N TYR A 53 -4.54 11.86 -11.16
CA TYR A 53 -3.75 12.93 -10.55
C TYR A 53 -2.45 12.37 -10.00
N LEU A 54 -1.35 13.07 -10.24
CA LEU A 54 -0.03 12.72 -9.74
C LEU A 54 0.20 13.46 -8.42
N THR A 55 0.63 12.75 -7.39
CA THR A 55 0.91 13.32 -6.07
C THR A 55 2.35 12.98 -5.66
N THR A 56 2.83 13.57 -4.57
CA THR A 56 4.20 13.35 -4.07
C THR A 56 4.37 12.05 -3.29
N SER A 57 3.30 11.35 -2.96
CA SER A 57 3.34 10.05 -2.27
C SER A 57 1.96 9.41 -2.20
N GLY A 58 1.89 8.11 -1.89
CA GLY A 58 0.62 7.45 -1.55
C GLY A 58 -0.09 8.10 -0.37
N THR A 59 0.66 8.53 0.65
CA THR A 59 0.11 9.27 1.79
C THR A 59 -0.59 10.56 1.36
N THR A 60 0.06 11.35 0.50
CA THR A 60 -0.54 12.58 -0.03
C THR A 60 -1.77 12.27 -0.90
N ALA A 61 -1.73 11.20 -1.70
CA ALA A 61 -2.86 10.75 -2.49
C ALA A 61 -4.07 10.39 -1.61
N ILE A 62 -3.85 9.65 -0.52
CA ILE A 62 -4.90 9.28 0.45
C ILE A 62 -5.49 10.55 1.08
N GLN A 63 -4.66 11.43 1.61
CA GLN A 63 -5.09 12.66 2.26
C GLN A 63 -5.86 13.57 1.31
N ALA A 64 -5.34 13.76 0.08
CA ALA A 64 -5.99 14.56 -0.95
C ALA A 64 -7.35 13.98 -1.35
N GLY A 65 -7.42 12.68 -1.63
CA GLY A 65 -8.64 12.02 -2.06
C GLY A 65 -9.74 12.05 -1.00
N LEU A 66 -9.44 11.65 0.24
CA LEU A 66 -10.40 11.67 1.35
C LEU A 66 -10.87 13.10 1.65
N SER A 67 -9.96 14.07 1.70
CA SER A 67 -10.32 15.48 1.94
C SER A 67 -11.21 16.04 0.84
N ALA A 68 -10.91 15.74 -0.43
CA ALA A 68 -11.67 16.24 -1.58
C ALA A 68 -13.11 15.67 -1.63
N VAL A 69 -13.28 14.38 -1.34
CA VAL A 69 -14.61 13.76 -1.26
C VAL A 69 -15.41 14.33 -0.09
N ARG A 70 -14.81 14.40 1.12
CA ARG A 70 -15.47 14.98 2.30
C ARG A 70 -15.89 16.42 2.07
N ALA A 71 -15.01 17.25 1.48
CA ALA A 71 -15.33 18.65 1.17
C ALA A 71 -16.53 18.79 0.23
N ALA A 72 -16.61 17.93 -0.80
CA ALA A 72 -17.74 17.92 -1.75
C ALA A 72 -19.05 17.43 -1.11
N ARG A 73 -18.95 16.53 -0.13
CA ARG A 73 -20.11 15.90 0.54
C ARG A 73 -20.46 16.52 1.90
N ARG A 74 -19.88 17.65 2.27
CA ARG A 74 -20.06 18.31 3.57
C ARG A 74 -21.52 18.55 3.99
N ARG A 75 -22.46 18.57 3.02
CA ARG A 75 -23.90 18.70 3.29
C ARG A 75 -24.56 17.37 3.65
N VAL A 76 -23.94 16.24 3.29
CA VAL A 76 -24.35 14.88 3.67
C VAL A 76 -23.81 14.56 5.05
N GLY A 77 -22.51 14.83 5.27
CA GLY A 77 -21.82 14.60 6.51
C GLY A 77 -20.31 14.74 6.39
N THR A 78 -19.61 14.33 7.43
CA THR A 78 -18.14 14.39 7.54
C THR A 78 -17.52 13.05 7.89
N GLN A 79 -18.32 12.05 8.27
CA GLN A 79 -17.85 10.77 8.75
C GLN A 79 -17.16 9.95 7.64
N VAL A 80 -16.10 9.24 8.04
CA VAL A 80 -15.34 8.31 7.22
C VAL A 80 -15.49 6.92 7.81
N VAL A 81 -16.21 6.03 7.13
CA VAL A 81 -16.24 4.61 7.52
C VAL A 81 -14.96 3.95 7.02
N HIS A 82 -14.24 3.25 7.89
CA HIS A 82 -13.00 2.56 7.52
C HIS A 82 -12.76 1.30 8.35
N THR A 83 -11.89 0.41 7.86
CA THR A 83 -11.51 -0.76 8.64
C THR A 83 -10.48 -0.41 9.71
N THR A 84 -10.42 -1.20 10.79
CA THR A 84 -9.45 -1.01 11.87
C THR A 84 -8.01 -1.33 11.46
N VAL A 85 -7.80 -1.92 10.28
CA VAL A 85 -6.49 -2.33 9.76
C VAL A 85 -5.97 -1.45 8.63
N GLU A 86 -6.57 -0.28 8.42
CA GLU A 86 -6.14 0.67 7.40
C GLU A 86 -4.72 1.20 7.65
N HIS A 87 -4.09 1.70 6.60
CA HIS A 87 -2.84 2.44 6.74
C HIS A 87 -3.05 3.71 7.58
N SER A 88 -2.05 4.10 8.36
CA SER A 88 -2.09 5.28 9.25
C SER A 88 -2.53 6.57 8.53
N ALA A 89 -2.25 6.72 7.24
CA ALA A 89 -2.69 7.87 6.45
C ALA A 89 -4.23 7.95 6.33
N VAL A 90 -4.93 6.81 6.25
CA VAL A 90 -6.40 6.75 6.25
C VAL A 90 -6.92 7.07 7.65
N LEU A 91 -6.38 6.40 8.68
CA LEU A 91 -6.78 6.59 10.08
C LEU A 91 -6.63 8.06 10.52
N HIS A 92 -5.48 8.68 10.23
CA HIS A 92 -5.25 10.08 10.55
C HIS A 92 -6.11 11.05 9.72
N SER A 93 -6.46 10.69 8.47
CA SER A 93 -7.36 11.51 7.64
C SER A 93 -8.81 11.42 8.10
N ALA A 94 -9.23 10.28 8.64
CA ALA A 94 -10.53 10.12 9.26
C ALA A 94 -10.63 10.90 10.58
N GLY A 95 -9.58 10.81 11.42
CA GLY A 95 -9.50 11.52 12.71
C GLY A 95 -10.71 11.20 13.59
N ASP A 96 -11.20 12.21 14.31
CA ASP A 96 -12.37 12.06 15.22
C ASP A 96 -13.68 11.75 14.49
N GLU A 97 -13.73 11.88 13.17
CA GLU A 97 -14.89 11.56 12.31
C GLU A 97 -14.83 10.13 11.77
N GLY A 98 -13.86 9.33 12.19
CA GLY A 98 -13.70 7.93 11.82
C GLY A 98 -14.78 7.05 12.44
N VAL A 99 -15.41 6.22 11.61
CA VAL A 99 -16.30 5.14 12.02
C VAL A 99 -15.60 3.82 11.73
N GLU A 100 -15.03 3.22 12.76
CA GLU A 100 -14.22 2.02 12.66
C GLU A 100 -15.09 0.77 12.51
N VAL A 101 -14.69 -0.11 11.58
CA VAL A 101 -15.27 -1.45 11.41
C VAL A 101 -14.20 -2.49 11.66
N GLY A 102 -14.50 -3.46 12.50
CA GLY A 102 -13.60 -4.55 12.88
C GLY A 102 -13.27 -5.49 11.73
N VAL A 103 -12.26 -6.33 11.98
CA VAL A 103 -11.83 -7.41 11.10
C VAL A 103 -11.79 -8.73 11.88
N ASP A 104 -11.79 -9.85 11.17
CA ASP A 104 -11.54 -11.17 11.74
C ASP A 104 -10.05 -11.42 12.02
N ILE A 105 -9.73 -12.60 12.57
CA ILE A 105 -8.34 -13.02 12.86
C ILE A 105 -7.46 -13.17 11.61
N ARG A 106 -8.04 -13.18 10.42
CA ARG A 106 -7.34 -13.20 9.14
C ARG A 106 -7.11 -11.79 8.58
N GLY A 107 -7.66 -10.76 9.24
CA GLY A 107 -7.60 -9.37 8.81
C GLY A 107 -8.63 -9.02 7.74
N ARG A 108 -9.68 -9.82 7.55
CA ARG A 108 -10.80 -9.52 6.65
C ARG A 108 -11.84 -8.69 7.37
N VAL A 109 -12.36 -7.69 6.68
CA VAL A 109 -13.42 -6.83 7.20
C VAL A 109 -14.69 -7.63 7.48
N ASP A 110 -15.36 -7.29 8.57
CA ASP A 110 -16.76 -7.69 8.81
C ASP A 110 -17.65 -6.93 7.82
N GLN A 111 -18.02 -7.61 6.73
CA GLN A 111 -18.73 -6.98 5.62
C GLN A 111 -20.14 -6.53 6.02
N GLU A 112 -20.86 -7.29 6.86
CA GLU A 112 -22.20 -6.90 7.33
C GLU A 112 -22.12 -5.64 8.21
N ALA A 113 -21.19 -5.62 9.16
CA ALA A 113 -20.95 -4.44 10.00
C ALA A 113 -20.49 -3.23 9.18
N PHE A 114 -19.70 -3.45 8.10
CA PHE A 114 -19.28 -2.38 7.20
C PHE A 114 -20.45 -1.80 6.41
N ALA A 115 -21.31 -2.64 5.84
CA ALA A 115 -22.53 -2.25 5.14
C ALA A 115 -23.46 -1.43 6.05
N ASP A 116 -23.65 -1.90 7.30
CA ASP A 116 -24.46 -1.19 8.29
C ASP A 116 -23.85 0.17 8.67
N ALA A 117 -22.52 0.25 8.79
CA ALA A 117 -21.83 1.50 9.09
C ALA A 117 -21.97 2.51 7.96
N VAL A 118 -21.84 2.08 6.70
CA VAL A 118 -21.95 2.94 5.52
C VAL A 118 -23.35 3.55 5.37
N ARG A 119 -24.41 2.82 5.73
CA ARG A 119 -25.81 3.28 5.65
C ARG A 119 -26.17 4.31 6.71
N ARG A 120 -25.31 4.59 7.70
CA ARG A 120 -25.59 5.58 8.75
C ARG A 120 -25.67 7.00 8.19
N PRO A 121 -26.59 7.83 8.71
CA PRO A 121 -26.62 9.25 8.36
C PRO A 121 -25.30 9.95 8.71
N GLY A 122 -24.82 10.84 7.84
CA GLY A 122 -23.61 11.61 8.08
C GLY A 122 -22.34 11.02 7.49
N VAL A 123 -22.40 9.84 6.86
CA VAL A 123 -21.26 9.23 6.17
C VAL A 123 -20.97 9.94 4.86
N ALA A 124 -19.79 10.52 4.76
CA ALA A 124 -19.30 11.21 3.56
C ALA A 124 -18.58 10.28 2.59
N VAL A 125 -17.82 9.31 3.11
CA VAL A 125 -16.98 8.39 2.33
C VAL A 125 -16.74 7.11 3.10
N ALA A 126 -16.65 6.00 2.38
CA ALA A 126 -16.14 4.73 2.90
C ALA A 126 -14.71 4.54 2.40
N ALA A 127 -13.80 4.01 3.22
CA ALA A 127 -12.39 3.81 2.89
C ALA A 127 -11.95 2.40 3.27
N VAL A 128 -11.40 1.67 2.30
CA VAL A 128 -10.88 0.30 2.50
C VAL A 128 -9.62 0.10 1.69
N GLN A 129 -8.60 -0.48 2.28
CA GLN A 129 -7.42 -0.93 1.54
C GLN A 129 -7.75 -2.17 0.69
N SER A 130 -7.18 -2.27 -0.50
CA SER A 130 -7.39 -3.45 -1.37
C SER A 130 -6.70 -4.71 -0.82
N ALA A 131 -5.53 -4.51 -0.18
CA ALA A 131 -4.81 -5.54 0.53
C ALA A 131 -3.99 -4.93 1.68
N ASN A 132 -3.88 -5.67 2.78
CA ASN A 132 -3.16 -5.19 3.95
C ASN A 132 -1.64 -5.19 3.72
N HIS A 133 -1.01 -4.11 4.07
CA HIS A 133 0.43 -3.87 3.88
C HIS A 133 1.34 -4.61 4.89
N GLU A 134 0.77 -5.15 5.98
CA GLU A 134 1.50 -5.95 6.96
C GLU A 134 1.29 -7.45 6.75
N VAL A 135 0.04 -7.91 6.73
CA VAL A 135 -0.28 -9.34 6.68
C VAL A 135 -0.62 -9.85 5.28
N GLY A 136 -0.76 -8.95 4.31
CA GLY A 136 -1.03 -9.29 2.92
C GLY A 136 -2.48 -9.65 2.60
N THR A 137 -3.36 -9.82 3.57
CA THR A 137 -4.77 -10.19 3.38
C THR A 137 -5.49 -9.23 2.43
N ARG A 138 -6.19 -9.77 1.42
CA ARG A 138 -7.01 -8.99 0.49
C ARG A 138 -8.38 -8.71 1.05
N GLN A 139 -8.94 -7.54 0.71
CA GLN A 139 -10.31 -7.17 1.06
C GLN A 139 -11.25 -7.40 -0.13
N PRO A 140 -12.51 -7.76 0.11
CA PRO A 140 -13.50 -8.06 -0.94
C PRO A 140 -14.08 -6.77 -1.53
N ILE A 141 -13.25 -5.96 -2.22
CA ILE A 141 -13.61 -4.59 -2.67
C ILE A 141 -14.86 -4.55 -3.53
N ALA A 142 -15.03 -5.50 -4.46
CA ALA A 142 -16.21 -5.52 -5.34
C ALA A 142 -17.51 -5.69 -4.54
N ALA A 143 -17.53 -6.60 -3.56
CA ALA A 143 -18.71 -6.81 -2.70
C ALA A 143 -18.95 -5.59 -1.79
N ILE A 144 -17.90 -5.00 -1.21
CA ILE A 144 -18.01 -3.78 -0.40
C ILE A 144 -18.56 -2.61 -1.26
N ALA A 145 -18.17 -2.53 -2.52
CA ALA A 145 -18.65 -1.48 -3.42
C ALA A 145 -20.15 -1.58 -3.68
N GLU A 146 -20.70 -2.80 -3.77
CA GLU A 146 -22.15 -3.03 -3.88
C GLU A 146 -22.88 -2.53 -2.64
N ASP A 147 -22.31 -2.71 -1.45
CA ASP A 147 -22.90 -2.24 -0.18
C ASP A 147 -22.82 -0.72 0.01
N CYS A 148 -21.89 -0.04 -0.68
CA CYS A 148 -21.68 1.40 -0.53
C CYS A 148 -22.78 2.26 -1.21
N GLU A 149 -23.51 1.73 -2.20
CA GLU A 149 -24.59 2.42 -2.91
C GLU A 149 -24.15 3.85 -3.37
N ASP A 150 -24.74 4.88 -2.76
CA ASP A 150 -24.48 6.30 -3.04
C ASP A 150 -23.26 6.88 -2.28
N VAL A 151 -22.63 6.12 -1.39
CA VAL A 151 -21.46 6.56 -0.65
C VAL A 151 -20.21 6.25 -1.47
N PRO A 152 -19.39 7.24 -1.84
CA PRO A 152 -18.15 6.97 -2.57
C PRO A 152 -17.22 6.04 -1.81
N LEU A 153 -16.74 5.00 -2.48
CA LEU A 153 -15.73 4.09 -1.94
C LEU A 153 -14.33 4.58 -2.32
N PHE A 154 -13.55 4.92 -1.32
CA PHE A 154 -12.11 5.19 -1.44
C PHE A 154 -11.33 3.89 -1.22
N VAL A 155 -10.45 3.53 -2.16
CA VAL A 155 -9.60 2.34 -2.04
C VAL A 155 -8.13 2.73 -1.94
N ASP A 156 -7.46 2.34 -0.84
CA ASP A 156 -6.00 2.36 -0.78
C ASP A 156 -5.45 1.09 -1.44
N ALA A 157 -4.97 1.23 -2.67
CA ALA A 157 -4.35 0.16 -3.44
C ALA A 157 -2.82 0.20 -3.43
N SER A 158 -2.21 0.93 -2.47
CA SER A 158 -0.76 1.10 -2.42
C SER A 158 0.01 -0.21 -2.30
N ALA A 159 -0.52 -1.19 -1.58
CA ALA A 159 0.13 -2.49 -1.40
C ALA A 159 -0.11 -3.46 -2.56
N SER A 160 -1.16 -3.27 -3.36
CA SER A 160 -1.60 -4.24 -4.38
C SER A 160 -1.25 -3.85 -5.82
N VAL A 161 -1.22 -2.55 -6.15
CA VAL A 161 -0.87 -2.10 -7.51
C VAL A 161 0.50 -2.61 -7.92
N GLY A 162 0.57 -3.23 -9.09
CA GLY A 162 1.76 -3.91 -9.62
C GLY A 162 1.92 -5.36 -9.14
N HIS A 163 1.16 -5.80 -8.13
CA HIS A 163 1.17 -7.16 -7.60
C HIS A 163 -0.12 -7.93 -7.91
N ASP A 164 -1.24 -7.22 -7.91
CA ASP A 164 -2.56 -7.76 -8.20
C ASP A 164 -3.29 -6.93 -9.25
N PRO A 165 -4.31 -7.48 -9.90
CA PRO A 165 -5.26 -6.68 -10.66
C PRO A 165 -5.91 -5.61 -9.78
N VAL A 166 -6.13 -4.44 -10.36
CA VAL A 166 -6.84 -3.36 -9.65
C VAL A 166 -8.31 -3.78 -9.47
N PRO A 167 -8.85 -3.73 -8.24
CA PRO A 167 -10.24 -4.12 -8.01
C PRO A 167 -11.23 -3.20 -8.72
N GLU A 168 -12.45 -3.67 -8.91
CA GLU A 168 -13.55 -2.88 -9.48
C GLU A 168 -14.42 -2.25 -8.38
N GLY A 169 -15.30 -1.29 -8.78
CA GLY A 169 -16.34 -0.72 -7.94
C GLY A 169 -15.94 0.49 -7.10
N TRP A 170 -14.68 0.88 -7.07
CA TRP A 170 -14.23 2.06 -6.34
C TRP A 170 -14.56 3.39 -7.05
N SER A 171 -14.73 4.45 -6.27
CA SER A 171 -14.93 5.83 -6.75
C SER A 171 -13.63 6.64 -6.78
N VAL A 172 -12.75 6.40 -5.79
CA VAL A 172 -11.45 7.04 -5.64
C VAL A 172 -10.43 5.97 -5.26
N LEU A 173 -9.22 6.03 -5.85
CA LEU A 173 -8.17 5.07 -5.58
C LEU A 173 -6.84 5.80 -5.37
N ALA A 174 -6.09 5.38 -4.35
CA ALA A 174 -4.71 5.82 -4.12
C ALA A 174 -3.71 4.69 -4.31
N ALA A 175 -2.51 5.03 -4.84
CA ALA A 175 -1.40 4.09 -4.95
C ALA A 175 -0.05 4.80 -4.78
N SER A 176 1.04 4.04 -4.57
CA SER A 176 2.36 4.58 -4.25
C SER A 176 3.46 3.90 -5.05
N ALA A 177 4.19 4.69 -5.86
CA ALA A 177 5.14 4.16 -6.85
C ALA A 177 6.25 3.28 -6.25
N HIS A 178 6.75 3.61 -5.05
CA HIS A 178 7.82 2.83 -4.43
C HIS A 178 7.41 1.38 -4.10
N LYS A 179 6.10 1.07 -4.07
CA LYS A 179 5.60 -0.29 -3.79
C LYS A 179 5.71 -1.22 -5.00
N TRP A 180 5.69 -0.70 -6.21
CA TRP A 180 5.89 -1.50 -7.44
C TRP A 180 7.29 -1.32 -8.05
N GLY A 181 8.24 -0.77 -7.29
CA GLY A 181 9.61 -0.57 -7.74
C GLY A 181 9.88 0.75 -8.46
N GLY A 182 8.93 1.67 -8.48
CA GLY A 182 9.13 3.06 -8.88
C GLY A 182 9.93 3.86 -7.84
N PRO A 183 10.30 5.10 -8.15
CA PRO A 183 10.98 5.98 -7.21
C PRO A 183 10.03 6.42 -6.08
N ALA A 184 10.61 6.82 -4.95
CA ALA A 184 9.91 7.63 -3.95
C ALA A 184 9.54 8.99 -4.56
N GLY A 185 8.57 9.67 -3.96
CA GLY A 185 8.14 10.99 -4.44
C GLY A 185 7.05 10.96 -5.52
N VAL A 186 6.49 9.79 -5.83
CA VAL A 186 5.35 9.64 -6.76
C VAL A 186 4.25 8.83 -6.12
N GLY A 187 3.06 9.41 -6.05
CA GLY A 187 1.80 8.76 -5.71
C GLY A 187 0.78 8.96 -6.82
N LEU A 188 -0.18 8.08 -6.88
CA LEU A 188 -1.31 8.14 -7.80
C LEU A 188 -2.60 8.39 -7.01
N LEU A 189 -3.41 9.32 -7.47
CA LEU A 189 -4.77 9.51 -7.02
C LEU A 189 -5.68 9.43 -8.25
N ALA A 190 -6.47 8.38 -8.33
CA ALA A 190 -7.47 8.23 -9.39
C ALA A 190 -8.86 8.58 -8.86
N VAL A 191 -9.62 9.36 -9.63
CA VAL A 191 -10.99 9.75 -9.31
C VAL A 191 -11.88 9.43 -10.50
N ARG A 192 -12.78 8.48 -10.35
CA ARG A 192 -13.71 8.09 -11.40
C ARG A 192 -14.62 9.25 -11.79
N LYS A 193 -14.85 9.40 -13.09
CA LYS A 193 -15.79 10.40 -13.61
C LYS A 193 -17.16 10.22 -12.99
N GLY A 194 -17.74 11.32 -12.52
CA GLY A 194 -19.01 11.33 -11.80
C GLY A 194 -18.85 11.35 -10.27
N THR A 195 -17.70 11.01 -9.73
CA THR A 195 -17.41 11.19 -8.31
C THR A 195 -17.28 12.67 -8.01
N ARG A 196 -18.10 13.17 -7.06
CA ARG A 196 -18.05 14.56 -6.63
C ARG A 196 -16.86 14.79 -5.73
N ILE A 197 -15.98 15.69 -6.13
CA ILE A 197 -14.83 16.15 -5.37
C ILE A 197 -14.80 17.67 -5.28
N ALA A 198 -14.19 18.21 -4.25
CA ALA A 198 -13.86 19.63 -4.13
C ALA A 198 -12.44 19.73 -3.59
N PRO A 199 -11.55 20.54 -4.20
CA PRO A 199 -10.20 20.72 -3.72
C PRO A 199 -10.19 21.14 -2.24
N ALA A 200 -9.34 20.50 -1.44
CA ALA A 200 -9.16 20.85 -0.03
C ALA A 200 -8.09 21.94 0.16
N TRP A 201 -7.32 22.22 -0.89
CA TRP A 201 -6.26 23.24 -0.90
C TRP A 201 -6.59 24.40 -1.83
N PRO A 202 -5.98 25.58 -1.60
CA PRO A 202 -6.02 26.66 -2.57
C PRO A 202 -5.48 26.17 -3.92
N MET A 203 -6.20 26.47 -4.99
CA MET A 203 -5.81 26.09 -6.35
C MET A 203 -4.82 27.13 -6.91
N ASP A 204 -3.79 26.65 -7.61
CA ASP A 204 -2.94 27.41 -8.51
C ASP A 204 -3.39 27.13 -9.96
N GLU A 205 -3.27 28.10 -10.85
CA GLU A 205 -3.62 27.97 -12.28
C GLU A 205 -2.82 26.88 -13.02
N ARG A 206 -1.73 26.38 -12.40
CA ARG A 206 -0.82 25.36 -12.94
C ARG A 206 -1.15 23.95 -12.50
N GLU A 207 -2.15 23.76 -11.65
CA GLU A 207 -2.37 22.52 -10.91
C GLU A 207 -3.79 21.99 -11.10
N ASP A 208 -3.89 20.67 -11.08
CA ASP A 208 -5.16 19.92 -11.18
C ASP A 208 -6.03 20.01 -9.90
N GLY A 209 -5.74 20.92 -8.96
CA GLY A 209 -6.52 21.19 -7.75
C GLY A 209 -6.45 20.11 -6.65
N LEU A 210 -5.93 18.94 -6.95
CA LEU A 210 -5.76 17.83 -5.99
C LEU A 210 -4.29 17.55 -5.67
N SER A 211 -3.35 18.13 -6.41
CA SER A 211 -1.92 17.93 -6.23
C SER A 211 -1.17 19.24 -6.46
N PRO A 212 -1.03 20.08 -5.42
CA PRO A 212 -0.30 21.33 -5.52
C PRO A 212 1.20 21.08 -5.73
N GLY A 213 1.82 21.93 -6.55
CA GLY A 213 3.25 21.95 -6.78
C GLY A 213 3.67 21.62 -8.21
N PHE A 214 4.97 21.73 -8.43
CA PHE A 214 5.59 21.46 -9.72
C PHE A 214 5.62 19.94 -9.98
N PRO A 215 5.13 19.43 -11.13
CA PRO A 215 5.14 18.00 -11.42
C PRO A 215 6.58 17.47 -11.57
N ASP A 216 6.89 16.41 -10.86
CA ASP A 216 8.18 15.71 -10.98
C ASP A 216 8.18 14.82 -12.23
N VAL A 217 8.59 15.41 -13.36
CA VAL A 217 8.61 14.73 -14.67
C VAL A 217 9.54 13.51 -14.65
N PRO A 218 10.82 13.60 -14.22
CA PRO A 218 11.72 12.46 -14.20
C PRO A 218 11.23 11.28 -13.37
N ASN A 219 10.79 11.54 -12.15
CA ASN A 219 10.29 10.47 -11.28
C ASN A 219 8.96 9.90 -11.77
N THR A 220 8.10 10.69 -12.40
CA THR A 220 6.84 10.19 -12.99
C THR A 220 7.12 9.26 -14.17
N LEU A 221 8.06 9.58 -15.05
CA LEU A 221 8.50 8.72 -16.14
C LEU A 221 9.07 7.39 -15.61
N ALA A 222 9.92 7.47 -14.58
CA ALA A 222 10.48 6.29 -13.94
C ALA A 222 9.41 5.41 -13.25
N ALA A 223 8.41 6.03 -12.61
CA ALA A 223 7.30 5.32 -11.99
C ALA A 223 6.45 4.56 -13.04
N ALA A 224 6.18 5.20 -14.18
CA ALA A 224 5.45 4.58 -15.29
C ALA A 224 6.23 3.39 -15.89
N ALA A 225 7.54 3.58 -16.16
CA ALA A 225 8.40 2.50 -16.64
C ALA A 225 8.48 1.31 -15.68
N ALA A 226 8.56 1.58 -14.36
CA ALA A 226 8.53 0.55 -13.35
C ALA A 226 7.22 -0.24 -13.34
N LEU A 227 6.08 0.46 -13.37
CA LEU A 227 4.77 -0.19 -13.31
C LEU A 227 4.53 -1.07 -14.54
N GLN A 228 4.82 -0.55 -15.73
CA GLN A 228 4.70 -1.32 -16.97
C GLN A 228 5.57 -2.58 -16.95
N ALA A 229 6.84 -2.46 -16.54
CA ALA A 229 7.74 -3.61 -16.45
C ALA A 229 7.27 -4.60 -15.38
N ARG A 230 6.85 -4.12 -14.20
CA ARG A 230 6.35 -4.96 -13.11
C ARG A 230 5.09 -5.74 -13.50
N LEU A 231 4.17 -5.12 -14.24
CA LEU A 231 2.97 -5.80 -14.75
C LEU A 231 3.33 -6.89 -15.78
N GLY A 232 4.33 -6.63 -16.63
CA GLY A 232 4.84 -7.64 -17.56
C GLY A 232 5.48 -8.86 -16.89
N GLU A 233 6.01 -8.70 -15.68
CA GLU A 233 6.61 -9.77 -14.87
C GLU A 233 5.63 -10.40 -13.86
N ALA A 234 4.41 -9.82 -13.70
CA ALA A 234 3.53 -10.10 -12.56
C ALA A 234 3.15 -11.58 -12.45
N GLU A 235 2.77 -12.23 -13.53
CA GLU A 235 2.27 -13.61 -13.51
C GLU A 235 3.33 -14.57 -12.97
N GLU A 236 4.52 -14.56 -13.57
CA GLU A 236 5.59 -15.51 -13.21
C GLU A 236 6.16 -15.18 -11.82
N LEU A 237 6.42 -13.89 -11.53
CA LEU A 237 7.00 -13.48 -10.27
C LEU A 237 6.03 -13.71 -9.10
N ASN A 238 4.73 -13.46 -9.29
CA ASN A 238 3.73 -13.70 -8.26
C ASN A 238 3.56 -15.21 -7.98
N LYS A 239 3.58 -16.05 -9.01
CA LYS A 239 3.55 -17.50 -8.85
C LYS A 239 4.75 -18.00 -8.04
N GLN A 240 5.93 -17.52 -8.38
CA GLN A 240 7.17 -17.85 -7.69
C GLN A 240 7.16 -17.39 -6.23
N HIS A 241 6.83 -16.12 -5.98
CA HIS A 241 6.72 -15.57 -4.64
C HIS A 241 5.69 -16.30 -3.79
N ARG A 242 4.53 -16.65 -4.40
CA ARG A 242 3.49 -17.40 -3.72
C ARG A 242 4.03 -18.74 -3.22
N ALA A 243 4.71 -19.50 -4.06
CA ALA A 243 5.27 -20.79 -3.70
C ALA A 243 6.32 -20.66 -2.57
N TRP A 244 7.18 -19.66 -2.63
CA TRP A 244 8.21 -19.42 -1.61
C TRP A 244 7.61 -18.96 -0.27
N ILE A 245 6.63 -18.07 -0.30
CA ILE A 245 5.94 -17.64 0.91
C ILE A 245 5.12 -18.79 1.51
N ASP A 246 4.48 -19.64 0.71
CA ASP A 246 3.78 -20.84 1.20
C ASP A 246 4.75 -21.80 1.90
N GLU A 247 5.97 -21.92 1.39
CA GLU A 247 7.03 -22.70 2.05
C GLU A 247 7.43 -22.10 3.40
N VAL A 248 7.67 -20.78 3.47
CA VAL A 248 7.99 -20.09 4.74
C VAL A 248 6.84 -20.26 5.73
N ARG A 249 5.57 -20.09 5.30
CA ARG A 249 4.37 -20.29 6.13
C ARG A 249 4.31 -21.70 6.72
N ARG A 250 4.75 -22.70 5.99
CA ARG A 250 4.76 -24.09 6.43
C ARG A 250 5.95 -24.40 7.38
N ARG A 251 7.15 -23.90 7.04
CA ARG A 251 8.39 -24.21 7.80
C ARG A 251 8.46 -23.46 9.12
N VAL A 252 8.09 -22.19 9.16
CA VAL A 252 8.19 -21.39 10.37
C VAL A 252 7.49 -22.04 11.56
N PRO A 253 6.21 -22.45 11.52
CA PRO A 253 5.57 -23.11 12.65
C PRO A 253 6.04 -24.56 12.88
N ALA A 254 6.66 -25.20 11.90
CA ALA A 254 7.22 -26.55 12.08
C ALA A 254 8.58 -26.51 12.81
N ASP A 255 9.39 -25.48 12.54
CA ASP A 255 10.77 -25.40 13.01
C ASP A 255 10.94 -24.47 14.23
N VAL A 256 9.97 -23.58 14.49
CA VAL A 256 9.97 -22.61 15.61
C VAL A 256 8.77 -22.87 16.51
N PRO A 257 8.95 -23.33 17.75
CA PRO A 257 7.87 -23.47 18.72
C PRO A 257 7.23 -22.11 19.07
N ASP A 258 5.96 -22.11 19.51
CA ASP A 258 5.25 -20.94 20.01
C ASP A 258 5.30 -19.74 19.05
N VAL A 259 5.02 -20.01 17.77
CA VAL A 259 4.94 -19.02 16.70
C VAL A 259 3.52 -19.00 16.13
N GLU A 260 3.02 -17.81 15.84
CA GLU A 260 1.75 -17.59 15.16
C GLU A 260 1.99 -16.96 13.79
N VAL A 261 1.58 -17.65 12.72
CA VAL A 261 1.62 -17.12 11.34
C VAL A 261 0.28 -16.48 11.04
N VAL A 262 0.29 -15.18 10.75
CA VAL A 262 -0.91 -14.36 10.65
C VAL A 262 -1.31 -14.04 9.21
N GLY A 263 -2.51 -13.49 9.03
CA GLY A 263 -3.12 -13.17 7.75
C GLY A 263 -3.79 -14.37 7.07
N ASP A 264 -4.54 -14.09 6.00
CA ASP A 264 -5.27 -15.11 5.28
C ASP A 264 -4.31 -16.10 4.58
N PRO A 265 -4.48 -17.43 4.74
CA PRO A 265 -3.60 -18.41 4.13
C PRO A 265 -3.73 -18.45 2.60
N ASP A 266 -4.90 -18.12 2.06
CA ASP A 266 -5.24 -18.32 0.64
C ASP A 266 -5.38 -17.00 -0.10
N ASP A 267 -6.22 -16.09 0.40
CA ASP A 267 -6.55 -14.85 -0.28
C ASP A 267 -5.70 -13.67 0.24
N ARG A 268 -4.47 -13.62 -0.28
CA ARG A 268 -3.43 -12.67 0.13
C ARG A 268 -2.49 -12.29 -1.00
N LEU A 269 -1.76 -11.22 -0.82
CA LEU A 269 -0.65 -10.86 -1.68
C LEU A 269 0.41 -11.99 -1.70
N PRO A 270 1.01 -12.26 -2.85
CA PRO A 270 1.91 -13.41 -3.00
C PRO A 270 3.25 -13.28 -2.29
N HIS A 271 3.70 -12.05 -2.00
CA HIS A 271 5.06 -11.72 -1.60
C HIS A 271 5.21 -11.29 -0.13
N ILE A 272 4.12 -11.27 0.65
CA ILE A 272 4.13 -10.81 2.04
C ILE A 272 3.73 -11.95 2.98
N LEU A 273 4.45 -12.04 4.10
CA LEU A 273 4.14 -12.91 5.23
C LEU A 273 4.47 -12.19 6.53
N THR A 274 3.60 -12.28 7.51
CA THR A 274 3.89 -11.88 8.89
C THR A 274 3.69 -13.06 9.82
N PHE A 275 4.58 -13.18 10.79
CA PHE A 275 4.46 -14.12 11.91
C PHE A 275 4.96 -13.46 13.19
N SER A 276 4.52 -13.97 14.32
CA SER A 276 4.90 -13.50 15.66
C SER A 276 5.43 -14.63 16.50
N CYS A 277 6.56 -14.43 17.19
CA CYS A 277 7.19 -15.40 18.07
C CYS A 277 6.91 -15.03 19.53
N LEU A 278 6.27 -15.92 20.28
CA LEU A 278 6.01 -15.70 21.70
C LEU A 278 7.34 -15.66 22.48
N TYR A 279 7.42 -14.80 23.49
CA TYR A 279 8.62 -14.57 24.32
C TYR A 279 9.85 -14.06 23.55
N VAL A 280 9.63 -13.35 22.45
CA VAL A 280 10.68 -12.74 21.65
C VAL A 280 10.40 -11.25 21.53
N ASP A 281 11.43 -10.44 21.71
CA ASP A 281 11.37 -9.02 21.37
C ASP A 281 11.51 -8.84 19.86
N GLY A 282 10.59 -8.11 19.23
CA GLY A 282 10.54 -7.92 17.76
C GLY A 282 11.73 -7.13 17.22
N GLU A 283 12.24 -6.16 17.98
CA GLU A 283 13.40 -5.36 17.58
C GLU A 283 14.69 -6.20 17.66
N ALA A 284 14.84 -6.99 18.73
CA ALA A 284 15.96 -7.92 18.87
C ALA A 284 15.96 -8.95 17.72
N LEU A 285 14.77 -9.45 17.33
CA LEU A 285 14.64 -10.43 16.24
C LEU A 285 15.01 -9.82 14.89
N VAL A 286 14.51 -8.62 14.58
CA VAL A 286 14.85 -7.89 13.34
C VAL A 286 16.34 -7.58 13.28
N THR A 287 16.94 -7.11 14.40
CA THR A 287 18.37 -6.82 14.49
C THR A 287 19.24 -8.07 14.28
N ALA A 288 18.84 -9.19 14.88
CA ALA A 288 19.56 -10.46 14.71
C ALA A 288 19.45 -11.00 13.28
N LEU A 289 18.30 -10.82 12.62
CA LEU A 289 18.11 -11.19 11.22
C LEU A 289 18.90 -10.27 10.28
N ASP A 290 18.97 -8.97 10.57
CA ASP A 290 19.81 -8.02 9.81
C ASP A 290 21.31 -8.39 9.89
N ALA A 291 21.80 -8.78 11.05
CA ALA A 291 23.16 -9.27 11.23
C ALA A 291 23.47 -10.53 10.39
N GLU A 292 22.44 -11.32 10.07
CA GLU A 292 22.50 -12.45 9.14
C GLU A 292 22.28 -12.04 7.68
N GLY A 293 22.08 -10.74 7.39
CA GLY A 293 21.87 -10.20 6.04
C GLY A 293 20.43 -10.25 5.54
N PHE A 294 19.44 -10.40 6.43
CA PHE A 294 18.01 -10.36 6.07
C PHE A 294 17.38 -9.03 6.44
N ALA A 295 17.08 -8.20 5.45
CA ALA A 295 16.37 -6.94 5.61
C ALA A 295 14.85 -7.19 5.74
N VAL A 296 14.40 -7.52 6.94
CA VAL A 296 12.98 -7.71 7.29
C VAL A 296 12.46 -6.52 8.10
N SER A 297 11.15 -6.47 8.33
CA SER A 297 10.54 -5.41 9.15
C SER A 297 9.73 -6.02 10.29
N SER A 298 9.58 -5.30 11.39
CA SER A 298 8.50 -5.57 12.34
C SER A 298 7.27 -4.71 11.99
N GLY A 299 6.07 -5.14 12.36
CA GLY A 299 4.84 -4.37 12.15
C GLY A 299 4.84 -3.01 12.87
N SER A 300 5.64 -2.87 13.94
CA SER A 300 5.85 -1.61 14.65
C SER A 300 6.81 -0.62 13.94
N ALA A 301 7.45 -1.03 12.85
CA ALA A 301 8.47 -0.22 12.15
C ALA A 301 7.93 1.07 11.49
N CYS A 302 6.62 1.21 11.30
CA CYS A 302 6.01 2.48 10.88
C CYS A 302 5.98 3.55 11.99
N THR A 303 6.31 3.16 13.24
CA THR A 303 6.37 4.04 14.41
C THR A 303 7.71 3.88 15.13
N SER A 304 8.80 4.09 14.41
CA SER A 304 10.20 3.92 14.86
C SER A 304 10.61 4.71 16.13
N SER A 305 9.69 5.35 16.81
CA SER A 305 9.94 6.09 18.04
C SER A 305 9.03 5.69 19.22
N THR A 306 8.14 4.72 19.06
CA THR A 306 7.24 4.32 20.15
C THR A 306 7.15 2.78 20.21
N LEU A 307 7.37 2.25 21.40
CA LEU A 307 7.15 0.83 21.80
C LEU A 307 5.68 0.36 21.64
N LYS A 308 4.95 0.91 20.65
CA LYS A 308 3.55 0.55 20.42
C LYS A 308 3.49 -0.67 19.50
N PRO A 309 2.70 -1.68 19.89
CA PRO A 309 2.41 -2.84 19.03
C PRO A 309 1.78 -2.42 17.70
N SER A 310 1.89 -3.28 16.68
CA SER A 310 1.15 -3.09 15.43
C SER A 310 -0.34 -2.97 15.70
N HIS A 311 -0.95 -1.87 15.26
CA HIS A 311 -2.40 -1.69 15.36
C HIS A 311 -3.17 -2.73 14.51
N VAL A 312 -2.56 -3.18 13.40
CA VAL A 312 -3.14 -4.22 12.53
C VAL A 312 -3.27 -5.53 13.30
N LEU A 313 -2.17 -6.01 13.91
CA LEU A 313 -2.19 -7.25 14.67
C LEU A 313 -3.09 -7.15 15.91
N ALA A 314 -3.10 -6.00 16.57
CA ALA A 314 -4.00 -5.75 17.70
C ALA A 314 -5.48 -5.79 17.26
N ALA A 315 -5.82 -5.17 16.13
CA ALA A 315 -7.19 -5.19 15.59
C ALA A 315 -7.63 -6.60 15.16
N MET A 316 -6.70 -7.43 14.71
CA MET A 316 -6.95 -8.83 14.36
C MET A 316 -7.10 -9.75 15.60
N GLY A 317 -6.72 -9.28 16.79
CA GLY A 317 -6.75 -10.08 18.01
C GLY A 317 -5.70 -11.19 18.06
N VAL A 318 -4.58 -11.03 17.32
CA VAL A 318 -3.48 -11.99 17.24
C VAL A 318 -2.27 -11.51 18.04
N LEU A 319 -1.23 -12.34 18.17
CA LEU A 319 -0.02 -12.00 18.92
C LEU A 319 0.68 -10.77 18.31
N THR A 320 0.84 -9.72 19.11
CA THR A 320 1.39 -8.42 18.68
C THR A 320 2.88 -8.25 18.92
N HIS A 321 3.48 -9.09 19.77
CA HIS A 321 4.89 -9.02 20.12
C HIS A 321 5.71 -10.05 19.32
N GLY A 322 7.02 -9.77 19.15
CA GLY A 322 7.91 -10.69 18.44
C GLY A 322 7.55 -10.86 16.97
N ASN A 323 6.90 -9.88 16.37
CA ASN A 323 6.45 -9.98 14.99
C ASN A 323 7.55 -9.63 13.99
N VAL A 324 7.57 -10.36 12.89
CA VAL A 324 8.41 -10.10 11.72
C VAL A 324 7.55 -10.18 10.47
N ARG A 325 7.68 -9.16 9.60
CA ARG A 325 7.14 -9.17 8.25
C ARG A 325 8.25 -9.46 7.25
N VAL A 326 8.12 -10.56 6.55
CA VAL A 326 8.92 -10.94 5.38
C VAL A 326 8.25 -10.40 4.12
N SER A 327 9.02 -9.74 3.27
CA SER A 327 8.56 -9.26 1.97
C SER A 327 9.58 -9.66 0.91
N LEU A 328 9.13 -10.42 -0.10
CA LEU A 328 10.00 -10.83 -1.19
C LEU A 328 10.07 -9.74 -2.25
N SER A 329 11.26 -9.46 -2.73
CA SER A 329 11.53 -8.53 -3.82
C SER A 329 11.80 -9.29 -5.12
N ARG A 330 11.87 -8.55 -6.23
CA ARG A 330 12.25 -9.08 -7.54
C ARG A 330 13.63 -9.75 -7.54
N GLU A 331 14.55 -9.27 -6.70
CA GLU A 331 15.91 -9.78 -6.57
C GLU A 331 16.04 -10.97 -5.61
N THR A 332 15.00 -11.29 -4.84
CA THR A 332 15.00 -12.43 -3.91
C THR A 332 15.20 -13.74 -4.68
N ARG A 333 16.04 -14.61 -4.17
CA ARG A 333 16.30 -15.94 -4.73
C ARG A 333 15.80 -17.02 -3.76
N TYR A 334 15.58 -18.21 -4.27
CA TYR A 334 15.18 -19.35 -3.45
C TYR A 334 16.18 -19.65 -2.33
N ASP A 335 17.48 -19.54 -2.61
CA ASP A 335 18.54 -19.75 -1.62
C ASP A 335 18.43 -18.79 -0.42
N ASP A 336 17.95 -17.56 -0.65
CA ASP A 336 17.72 -16.58 0.41
C ASP A 336 16.56 -17.03 1.31
N VAL A 337 15.49 -17.56 0.72
CA VAL A 337 14.31 -18.08 1.41
C VAL A 337 14.66 -19.33 2.23
N ASP A 338 15.39 -20.27 1.64
CA ASP A 338 15.81 -21.50 2.31
C ASP A 338 16.75 -21.19 3.49
N ARG A 339 17.74 -20.32 3.27
CA ARG A 339 18.67 -19.88 4.33
C ARG A 339 17.92 -19.16 5.46
N PHE A 340 16.94 -18.30 5.15
CA PHE A 340 16.09 -17.64 6.16
C PHE A 340 15.45 -18.68 7.08
N CYS A 341 14.80 -19.68 6.51
CA CYS A 341 14.17 -20.75 7.29
C CYS A 341 15.15 -21.58 8.09
N GLN A 342 16.39 -21.76 7.62
CA GLN A 342 17.43 -22.51 8.35
C GLN A 342 17.96 -21.75 9.56
N VAL A 343 18.15 -20.43 9.47
CA VAL A 343 18.76 -19.64 10.55
C VAL A 343 17.77 -19.18 11.62
N LEU A 344 16.50 -18.97 11.23
CA LEU A 344 15.45 -18.42 12.11
C LEU A 344 15.29 -19.19 13.43
N PRO A 345 15.23 -20.54 13.48
CA PRO A 345 15.04 -21.27 14.73
C PRO A 345 16.16 -21.02 15.74
N GLY A 346 17.42 -21.00 15.27
CA GLY A 346 18.57 -20.74 16.14
C GLY A 346 18.60 -19.31 16.69
N ILE A 347 18.16 -18.34 15.90
CA ILE A 347 18.03 -16.93 16.34
C ILE A 347 16.98 -16.83 17.43
N VAL A 348 15.77 -17.37 17.19
CA VAL A 348 14.67 -17.33 18.15
C VAL A 348 15.04 -18.03 19.46
N GLN A 349 15.68 -19.20 19.39
CA GLN A 349 16.14 -19.92 20.56
C GLN A 349 17.16 -19.11 21.40
N ARG A 350 18.11 -18.45 20.75
CA ARG A 350 19.10 -17.60 21.41
C ARG A 350 18.44 -16.42 22.14
N ILE A 351 17.53 -15.70 21.50
CA ILE A 351 16.83 -14.57 22.10
C ILE A 351 15.98 -15.01 23.29
N ARG A 352 15.29 -16.14 23.20
CA ARG A 352 14.52 -16.71 24.33
C ARG A 352 15.40 -17.10 25.51
N ALA A 353 16.57 -17.68 25.25
CA ALA A 353 17.52 -18.06 26.31
C ALA A 353 18.06 -16.82 27.07
N GLU A 354 18.18 -15.66 26.43
CA GLU A 354 18.59 -14.40 27.07
C GLU A 354 17.56 -13.88 28.08
N VAL A 355 16.28 -14.21 27.91
CA VAL A 355 15.19 -13.84 28.83
C VAL A 355 14.78 -15.00 29.76
N GLY A 356 15.54 -16.11 29.77
CA GLY A 356 15.35 -17.21 30.71
C GLY A 356 14.25 -18.20 30.33
N MET A 357 13.92 -18.28 29.05
CA MET A 357 12.89 -19.17 28.48
C MET A 357 13.53 -20.33 27.71
#